data_d1deda3366d5340202ba89699f63a15b
#
_entry.id   d1deda3366d5340202ba89699f63a15b
#
_cell.length_a   1.000
_cell.length_b   1.000
_cell.length_c   1.000
_cell.angle_alpha   90.00
_cell.angle_beta   90.00
_cell.angle_gamma   90.00
#
_symmetry.space_group_name_H-M   'P 1'
#
loop_
_entity.id
_entity.type
_entity.pdbx_description
1 polymer ?
#
loop_
_entity_poly.entity_id
_entity_poly.type
_entity_poly.pdbx_seq_one_letter_code
_entity_poly.pdbx_strand_id
1 'polypeptide(L)'
;PVCTETGSAPENELVDVDAGTVHLGKERDHVLYGWDNEYGRHSFKVEDFSASKFLVSNHEYHEFVKAGGYQDETYWTEEGRRWLQFSKAKQPLFWIKDNGSYRFRTMAQEIAMPWDWPVEVNYLEAKAYCNWHAAQTGLPIRLPTEDEWYLLRDRHEIPDQPYWDKAPGNINLEHWASSCPVNRFAFGDFYDLIGNVWQWTETPISGFDGFEVHPYYDDFSTPTFDTQHNLIKGGSWISTGNEATRDSRYAFRRHFFQHAGFRYVAAEQAIAESKAMYETDDAVAQYCDAHFGPDKFGIANFPKQLAEICVAAMGERAMNRALDIGCAVGRTSFELSRSFDFVTGIDFSARFIRIAHQLQEKGLVHYQLTEEGEIVSFHEKRLSEFGLEGLAEKIEFAQGDAHNLKPQFSGYDLVLAANLIDRLYDPKRFLANIQERINPRGLLVIASPYTWLEEYTAKENWVGGVRRDGEPFTTLEGLEEQLGGYFRKLGEPRDVPLVVRETARKFHHTISQLTIWERRS
;
A
#
# COMPACT_ATOMS: atom_id res chain seq x y z
N PRO A 1 14.48 -19.05 -27.64
CA PRO A 1 13.75 -20.33 -27.64
C PRO A 1 13.25 -20.69 -26.23
N VAL A 2 12.25 -21.57 -26.14
CA VAL A 2 11.87 -22.20 -24.88
C VAL A 2 13.01 -23.12 -24.43
N CYS A 3 13.28 -23.20 -23.13
CA CYS A 3 14.26 -24.11 -22.57
C CYS A 3 13.88 -25.56 -22.89
N THR A 4 14.86 -26.37 -23.24
CA THR A 4 14.68 -27.81 -23.50
C THR A 4 15.39 -28.68 -22.47
N GLU A 5 16.09 -28.05 -21.51
CA GLU A 5 16.74 -28.75 -20.41
C GLU A 5 15.69 -29.18 -19.41
N THR A 6 15.73 -30.44 -18.99
CA THR A 6 14.88 -31.02 -17.95
C THR A 6 15.59 -32.25 -17.37
N GLY A 7 15.38 -32.49 -16.09
CA GLY A 7 15.98 -33.56 -15.33
C GLY A 7 15.14 -34.01 -14.13
N SER A 8 15.77 -34.59 -13.16
CA SER A 8 15.13 -34.89 -11.88
C SER A 8 15.17 -33.61 -11.01
N ALA A 9 14.05 -33.26 -10.41
CA ALA A 9 14.00 -32.19 -9.44
C ALA A 9 14.96 -32.50 -8.26
N PRO A 10 15.80 -31.54 -7.86
CA PRO A 10 16.68 -31.72 -6.71
C PRO A 10 15.86 -31.74 -5.41
N GLU A 11 16.39 -32.37 -4.37
CA GLU A 11 15.87 -32.23 -3.01
C GLU A 11 16.13 -30.79 -2.53
N ASN A 12 15.11 -30.13 -1.97
CA ASN A 12 15.18 -28.73 -1.59
C ASN A 12 15.50 -28.59 -0.10
N GLU A 13 16.80 -28.57 0.20
CA GLU A 13 17.31 -28.39 1.55
C GLU A 13 17.17 -26.95 2.03
N LEU A 14 17.04 -26.77 3.35
CA LEU A 14 17.17 -25.47 4.00
C LEU A 14 18.65 -25.16 4.24
N VAL A 15 19.08 -23.98 3.89
CA VAL A 15 20.45 -23.46 4.09
C VAL A 15 20.38 -22.28 5.03
N ASP A 16 21.22 -22.26 6.06
CA ASP A 16 21.26 -21.23 7.09
C ASP A 16 21.77 -19.89 6.55
N VAL A 17 21.14 -18.84 6.97
CA VAL A 17 21.48 -17.44 6.66
C VAL A 17 21.66 -16.70 7.99
N ASP A 18 22.90 -16.30 8.30
CA ASP A 18 23.18 -15.56 9.53
C ASP A 18 22.44 -14.22 9.57
N ALA A 19 22.17 -13.72 10.77
CA ALA A 19 21.59 -12.40 11.00
C ALA A 19 22.43 -11.28 10.36
N GLY A 20 21.76 -10.19 9.96
CA GLY A 20 22.44 -9.03 9.38
C GLY A 20 21.54 -7.81 9.33
N THR A 21 22.12 -6.68 8.94
CA THR A 21 21.35 -5.45 8.71
C THR A 21 21.28 -5.16 7.22
N VAL A 22 20.10 -4.89 6.73
CA VAL A 22 19.87 -4.45 5.35
C VAL A 22 19.62 -2.95 5.31
N HIS A 23 20.07 -2.33 4.23
CA HIS A 23 19.84 -0.92 3.94
C HIS A 23 19.24 -0.85 2.53
N LEU A 24 18.00 -0.40 2.45
CA LEU A 24 17.22 -0.32 1.22
C LEU A 24 16.87 1.13 0.90
N GLY A 25 16.53 1.36 -0.36
CA GLY A 25 16.17 2.64 -0.89
C GLY A 25 17.33 3.33 -1.62
N LYS A 26 16.98 4.16 -2.57
CA LYS A 26 17.91 4.96 -3.38
C LYS A 26 17.95 6.40 -2.91
N GLU A 27 19.13 7.00 -2.96
CA GLU A 27 19.26 8.46 -2.93
C GLU A 27 18.86 9.06 -4.28
N ARG A 28 18.42 10.33 -4.25
CA ARG A 28 17.91 11.02 -5.47
C ARG A 28 18.97 11.22 -6.57
N ASP A 29 20.24 11.21 -6.24
CA ASP A 29 21.38 11.34 -7.15
C ASP A 29 21.97 10.00 -7.58
N HIS A 30 21.29 8.88 -7.30
CA HIS A 30 21.74 7.55 -7.70
C HIS A 30 21.88 7.46 -9.23
N VAL A 31 22.94 6.80 -9.71
CA VAL A 31 23.27 6.71 -11.15
C VAL A 31 22.24 5.94 -11.97
N LEU A 32 21.51 5.02 -11.34
CA LEU A 32 20.41 4.28 -11.97
C LEU A 32 19.09 4.94 -11.62
N TYR A 33 18.30 5.25 -12.64
CA TYR A 33 16.91 5.69 -12.45
C TYR A 33 16.10 4.59 -11.75
N GLY A 34 15.15 4.99 -10.93
CA GLY A 34 14.18 4.12 -10.27
C GLY A 34 12.78 4.74 -10.27
N TRP A 35 11.79 3.92 -9.96
CA TRP A 35 10.45 4.40 -9.65
C TRP A 35 10.42 5.08 -8.29
N ASP A 36 9.39 5.89 -8.05
CA ASP A 36 9.24 6.66 -6.80
C ASP A 36 9.30 5.79 -5.54
N ASN A 37 8.78 4.57 -5.59
CA ASN A 37 8.80 3.61 -4.48
C ASN A 37 10.18 2.99 -4.17
N GLU A 38 11.17 3.22 -5.03
CA GLU A 38 12.55 2.76 -4.84
C GLU A 38 13.41 3.78 -4.07
N TYR A 39 12.94 5.05 -3.96
CA TYR A 39 13.65 6.11 -3.25
C TYR A 39 13.22 6.21 -1.79
N GLY A 40 14.10 6.80 -0.99
CA GLY A 40 13.94 6.92 0.45
C GLY A 40 14.91 6.03 1.21
N ARG A 41 14.64 5.77 2.48
CA ARG A 41 15.53 5.00 3.36
C ARG A 41 14.76 3.98 4.16
N HIS A 42 15.29 2.77 4.21
CA HIS A 42 14.81 1.72 5.10
C HIS A 42 16.02 0.96 5.63
N SER A 43 16.07 0.77 6.94
CA SER A 43 17.11 -0.03 7.60
C SER A 43 16.44 -1.00 8.54
N PHE A 44 16.74 -2.29 8.40
CA PHE A 44 16.12 -3.33 9.19
C PHE A 44 17.15 -4.38 9.63
N LYS A 45 17.07 -4.79 10.89
CA LYS A 45 17.86 -5.88 11.44
C LYS A 45 17.10 -7.18 11.21
N VAL A 46 17.60 -7.99 10.31
CA VAL A 46 17.10 -9.34 10.03
C VAL A 46 17.80 -10.30 10.99
N GLU A 47 17.03 -11.10 11.72
CA GLU A 47 17.56 -12.18 12.55
C GLU A 47 18.02 -13.36 11.67
N ASP A 48 18.71 -14.33 12.24
CA ASP A 48 19.07 -15.55 11.52
C ASP A 48 17.83 -16.36 11.10
N PHE A 49 17.91 -16.96 9.92
CA PHE A 49 16.86 -17.80 9.36
C PHE A 49 17.46 -18.87 8.44
N SER A 50 16.68 -19.84 8.02
CA SER A 50 17.08 -20.76 6.98
C SER A 50 16.21 -20.56 5.75
N ALA A 51 16.79 -20.61 4.55
CA ALA A 51 16.07 -20.45 3.28
C ALA A 51 16.19 -21.69 2.41
N SER A 52 15.17 -22.00 1.64
CA SER A 52 15.21 -23.08 0.66
C SER A 52 16.30 -22.81 -0.38
N LYS A 53 17.13 -23.81 -0.64
CA LYS A 53 18.27 -23.75 -1.57
C LYS A 53 17.85 -23.39 -2.98
N PHE A 54 16.74 -23.92 -3.41
CA PHE A 54 16.14 -23.73 -4.72
C PHE A 54 14.79 -22.99 -4.61
N LEU A 55 14.31 -22.48 -5.73
CA LEU A 55 12.89 -22.16 -5.88
C LEU A 55 12.08 -23.46 -5.78
N VAL A 56 10.84 -23.38 -5.29
CA VAL A 56 9.94 -24.55 -5.24
C VAL A 56 9.69 -25.04 -6.66
N SER A 57 10.08 -26.29 -6.92
CA SER A 57 9.93 -26.90 -8.23
C SER A 57 8.49 -27.39 -8.49
N ASN A 58 8.14 -27.64 -9.75
CA ASN A 58 6.88 -28.28 -10.11
C ASN A 58 6.71 -29.64 -9.42
N HIS A 59 7.81 -30.41 -9.26
CA HIS A 59 7.78 -31.69 -8.56
C HIS A 59 7.43 -31.53 -7.08
N GLU A 60 8.11 -30.62 -6.41
CA GLU A 60 7.91 -30.34 -4.99
C GLU A 60 6.48 -29.82 -4.73
N TYR A 61 6.00 -28.89 -5.57
CA TYR A 61 4.64 -28.38 -5.48
C TYR A 61 3.56 -29.45 -5.77
N HIS A 62 3.89 -30.44 -6.61
CA HIS A 62 2.98 -31.54 -6.91
C HIS A 62 2.65 -32.39 -5.68
N GLU A 63 3.55 -32.47 -4.70
CA GLU A 63 3.25 -33.15 -3.44
C GLU A 63 2.11 -32.47 -2.67
N PHE A 64 2.09 -31.12 -2.65
CA PHE A 64 0.97 -30.34 -2.12
C PHE A 64 -0.34 -30.62 -2.88
N VAL A 65 -0.28 -30.64 -4.21
CA VAL A 65 -1.46 -30.96 -5.04
C VAL A 65 -1.99 -32.38 -4.76
N LYS A 66 -1.09 -33.37 -4.69
CA LYS A 66 -1.44 -34.79 -4.38
C LYS A 66 -1.99 -34.97 -2.98
N ALA A 67 -1.47 -34.20 -2.02
CA ALA A 67 -1.95 -34.20 -0.64
C ALA A 67 -3.34 -33.56 -0.47
N GLY A 68 -3.95 -33.07 -1.55
CA GLY A 68 -5.26 -32.44 -1.51
C GLY A 68 -5.23 -30.96 -1.12
N GLY A 69 -4.08 -30.27 -1.30
CA GLY A 69 -3.90 -28.90 -0.86
C GLY A 69 -4.90 -27.89 -1.43
N TYR A 70 -5.45 -28.13 -2.62
CA TYR A 70 -6.52 -27.32 -3.20
C TYR A 70 -7.93 -27.67 -2.69
N GLN A 71 -8.08 -28.75 -1.94
CA GLN A 71 -9.34 -29.22 -1.35
C GLN A 71 -9.43 -28.94 0.15
N ASP A 72 -8.29 -28.84 0.82
CA ASP A 72 -8.21 -28.55 2.25
C ASP A 72 -8.08 -27.05 2.49
N GLU A 73 -9.20 -26.42 2.86
CA GLU A 73 -9.27 -24.99 3.10
C GLU A 73 -8.44 -24.53 4.33
N THR A 74 -7.98 -25.43 5.18
CA THR A 74 -7.21 -25.09 6.40
C THR A 74 -5.84 -24.49 6.09
N TYR A 75 -5.26 -24.79 4.94
CA TYR A 75 -3.99 -24.21 4.49
C TYR A 75 -4.13 -22.82 3.89
N TRP A 76 -5.35 -22.38 3.54
CA TRP A 76 -5.61 -21.12 2.85
C TRP A 76 -5.99 -20.02 3.81
N THR A 77 -5.44 -18.84 3.58
CA THR A 77 -5.90 -17.62 4.25
C THR A 77 -7.38 -17.36 3.91
N GLU A 78 -8.04 -16.47 4.63
CA GLU A 78 -9.42 -16.09 4.31
C GLU A 78 -9.57 -15.57 2.87
N GLU A 79 -8.63 -14.72 2.41
CA GLU A 79 -8.59 -14.25 1.01
C GLU A 79 -8.37 -15.42 0.04
N GLY A 80 -7.48 -16.36 0.37
CA GLY A 80 -7.22 -17.54 -0.42
C GLY A 80 -8.44 -18.45 -0.55
N ARG A 81 -9.22 -18.65 0.53
CA ARG A 81 -10.49 -19.42 0.48
C ARG A 81 -11.50 -18.75 -0.45
N ARG A 82 -11.66 -17.43 -0.36
CA ARG A 82 -12.54 -16.68 -1.27
C ARG A 82 -12.10 -16.81 -2.73
N TRP A 83 -10.80 -16.73 -2.98
CA TRP A 83 -10.23 -16.95 -4.32
C TRP A 83 -10.47 -18.37 -4.84
N LEU A 84 -10.28 -19.43 -4.02
CA LEU A 84 -10.59 -20.81 -4.39
C LEU A 84 -12.06 -20.98 -4.76
N GLN A 85 -12.97 -20.42 -3.97
CA GLN A 85 -14.40 -20.49 -4.23
C GLN A 85 -14.78 -19.80 -5.55
N PHE A 86 -14.12 -18.71 -5.89
CA PHE A 86 -14.33 -17.99 -7.15
C PHE A 86 -13.69 -18.71 -8.33
N SER A 87 -12.40 -19.02 -8.26
CA SER A 87 -11.61 -19.57 -9.38
C SER A 87 -11.90 -21.04 -9.68
N LYS A 88 -12.36 -21.78 -8.65
CA LYS A 88 -12.50 -23.25 -8.70
C LYS A 88 -11.18 -23.97 -9.06
N ALA A 89 -10.05 -23.37 -8.75
CA ALA A 89 -8.73 -23.91 -9.01
C ALA A 89 -8.54 -25.27 -8.32
N LYS A 90 -7.83 -26.17 -8.97
CA LYS A 90 -7.50 -27.51 -8.46
C LYS A 90 -6.01 -27.85 -8.62
N GLN A 91 -5.28 -26.98 -9.28
CA GLN A 91 -3.87 -27.07 -9.64
C GLN A 91 -3.38 -25.71 -10.11
N PRO A 92 -2.07 -25.47 -10.21
CA PRO A 92 -1.52 -24.25 -10.81
C PRO A 92 -2.08 -23.94 -12.20
N LEU A 93 -2.26 -22.68 -12.52
CA LEU A 93 -2.90 -22.22 -13.76
C LEU A 93 -2.20 -22.73 -15.02
N PHE A 94 -0.88 -22.83 -15.00
CA PHE A 94 -0.08 -23.23 -16.18
C PHE A 94 0.05 -24.75 -16.33
N TRP A 95 -0.53 -25.54 -15.43
CA TRP A 95 -0.59 -26.98 -15.53
C TRP A 95 -1.85 -27.43 -16.28
N ILE A 96 -1.66 -28.23 -17.30
CA ILE A 96 -2.75 -28.79 -18.11
C ILE A 96 -2.86 -30.26 -17.78
N LYS A 97 -4.03 -30.68 -17.28
CA LYS A 97 -4.28 -32.08 -16.98
C LYS A 97 -4.32 -32.94 -18.25
N ASP A 98 -3.54 -34.00 -18.31
CA ASP A 98 -3.42 -34.89 -19.45
C ASP A 98 -3.40 -36.36 -18.97
N ASN A 99 -4.49 -37.12 -19.18
CA ASN A 99 -4.61 -38.53 -18.93
C ASN A 99 -4.06 -39.03 -17.57
N GLY A 100 -4.32 -38.27 -16.50
CA GLY A 100 -3.85 -38.61 -15.14
C GLY A 100 -2.47 -38.05 -14.78
N SER A 101 -1.82 -37.36 -15.70
CA SER A 101 -0.59 -36.59 -15.53
C SER A 101 -0.83 -35.11 -15.83
N TYR A 102 0.25 -34.33 -15.98
CA TYR A 102 0.21 -32.93 -16.33
C TYR A 102 1.16 -32.61 -17.49
N ARG A 103 0.78 -31.59 -18.27
CA ARG A 103 1.65 -30.87 -19.20
C ARG A 103 1.81 -29.44 -18.71
N PHE A 104 2.78 -28.74 -19.21
CA PHE A 104 3.07 -27.36 -18.83
C PHE A 104 2.82 -26.42 -20.02
N ARG A 105 2.14 -25.31 -19.76
CA ARG A 105 1.88 -24.25 -20.73
C ARG A 105 2.91 -23.14 -20.57
N THR A 106 3.77 -22.98 -21.56
CA THR A 106 4.63 -21.81 -21.72
C THR A 106 3.87 -20.70 -22.47
N MET A 107 4.50 -19.56 -22.71
CA MET A 107 3.87 -18.50 -23.51
C MET A 107 3.51 -18.92 -24.94
N ALA A 108 4.28 -19.82 -25.54
CA ALA A 108 4.16 -20.12 -26.97
C ALA A 108 3.71 -21.55 -27.28
N GLN A 109 3.83 -22.46 -26.32
CA GLN A 109 3.57 -23.89 -26.59
C GLN A 109 3.26 -24.67 -25.31
N GLU A 110 2.67 -25.85 -25.48
CA GLU A 110 2.47 -26.83 -24.42
C GLU A 110 3.56 -27.88 -24.52
N ILE A 111 4.26 -28.11 -23.43
CA ILE A 111 5.36 -29.08 -23.33
C ILE A 111 5.04 -30.20 -22.34
N ALA A 112 5.82 -31.29 -22.35
CA ALA A 112 5.80 -32.24 -21.25
C ALA A 112 6.12 -31.52 -19.94
N MET A 113 5.53 -31.95 -18.82
CA MET A 113 5.74 -31.31 -17.53
C MET A 113 7.23 -31.29 -17.14
N PRO A 114 7.85 -30.10 -17.03
CA PRO A 114 9.23 -29.97 -16.57
C PRO A 114 9.24 -29.98 -15.05
N TRP A 115 9.36 -31.14 -14.46
CA TRP A 115 9.21 -31.35 -13.01
C TRP A 115 10.29 -30.62 -12.19
N ASP A 116 11.44 -30.36 -12.76
CA ASP A 116 12.59 -29.66 -12.17
C ASP A 116 12.61 -28.15 -12.42
N TRP A 117 11.60 -27.59 -13.11
CA TRP A 117 11.45 -26.15 -13.24
C TRP A 117 10.66 -25.57 -12.07
N PRO A 118 10.82 -24.24 -11.77
CA PRO A 118 10.05 -23.61 -10.73
C PRO A 118 8.56 -23.64 -11.04
N VAL A 119 7.75 -23.82 -10.01
CA VAL A 119 6.30 -23.67 -10.14
C VAL A 119 5.94 -22.20 -10.32
N GLU A 120 5.06 -21.91 -11.27
CA GLU A 120 4.51 -20.56 -11.47
C GLU A 120 3.09 -20.49 -10.88
N VAL A 121 2.92 -19.72 -9.83
CA VAL A 121 1.70 -19.60 -9.02
C VAL A 121 1.48 -18.16 -8.57
N ASN A 122 0.27 -17.86 -8.13
CA ASN A 122 0.01 -16.58 -7.46
C ASN A 122 0.42 -16.62 -5.97
N TYR A 123 0.38 -15.47 -5.29
CA TYR A 123 0.75 -15.37 -3.88
C TYR A 123 -0.10 -16.28 -2.99
N LEU A 124 -1.41 -16.37 -3.23
CA LEU A 124 -2.33 -17.16 -2.38
C LEU A 124 -1.99 -18.64 -2.43
N GLU A 125 -1.62 -19.15 -3.60
CA GLU A 125 -1.16 -20.52 -3.81
C GLU A 125 0.20 -20.77 -3.15
N ALA A 126 1.15 -19.83 -3.28
CA ALA A 126 2.45 -19.92 -2.63
C ALA A 126 2.32 -19.91 -1.10
N LYS A 127 1.44 -19.06 -0.55
CA LYS A 127 1.15 -19.01 0.89
C LYS A 127 0.51 -20.30 1.40
N ALA A 128 -0.45 -20.85 0.67
CA ALA A 128 -1.11 -22.09 1.03
C ALA A 128 -0.12 -23.28 1.06
N TYR A 129 0.81 -23.31 0.08
CA TYR A 129 1.90 -24.29 0.10
C TYR A 129 2.76 -24.13 1.35
N CYS A 130 3.19 -22.91 1.69
CA CYS A 130 4.00 -22.68 2.89
C CYS A 130 3.28 -23.15 4.17
N ASN A 131 2.00 -22.84 4.31
CA ASN A 131 1.20 -23.27 5.46
C ASN A 131 1.08 -24.81 5.53
N TRP A 132 0.87 -25.48 4.39
CA TRP A 132 0.88 -26.93 4.31
C TRP A 132 2.24 -27.50 4.69
N HIS A 133 3.33 -26.95 4.15
CA HIS A 133 4.69 -27.42 4.41
C HIS A 133 5.09 -27.22 5.88
N ALA A 134 4.70 -26.10 6.49
CA ALA A 134 4.83 -25.88 7.93
C ALA A 134 4.11 -26.95 8.76
N ALA A 135 2.88 -27.30 8.37
CA ALA A 135 2.10 -28.35 9.04
C ALA A 135 2.75 -29.74 8.90
N GLN A 136 3.41 -30.04 7.76
CA GLN A 136 4.09 -31.31 7.54
C GLN A 136 5.41 -31.43 8.33
N THR A 137 6.16 -30.33 8.41
CA THR A 137 7.53 -30.34 8.99
C THR A 137 7.56 -29.92 10.46
N GLY A 138 6.56 -29.20 10.94
CA GLY A 138 6.55 -28.56 12.25
C GLY A 138 7.51 -27.38 12.36
N LEU A 139 8.08 -26.91 11.25
CA LEU A 139 8.95 -25.73 11.18
C LEU A 139 8.13 -24.46 10.87
N PRO A 140 8.59 -23.27 11.25
CA PRO A 140 7.93 -21.99 10.98
C PRO A 140 8.14 -21.56 9.51
N ILE A 141 7.62 -22.35 8.56
CA ILE A 141 7.76 -22.12 7.13
C ILE A 141 6.83 -21.01 6.65
N ARG A 142 7.38 -20.06 5.93
CA ARG A 142 6.65 -18.95 5.28
C ARG A 142 7.41 -18.44 4.04
N LEU A 143 6.82 -17.49 3.31
CA LEU A 143 7.55 -16.76 2.29
C LEU A 143 8.57 -15.80 2.95
N PRO A 144 9.68 -15.45 2.28
CA PRO A 144 10.60 -14.45 2.78
C PRO A 144 9.94 -13.07 2.82
N THR A 145 10.38 -12.22 3.74
CA THR A 145 10.11 -10.78 3.66
C THR A 145 11.00 -10.12 2.60
N GLU A 146 10.70 -8.86 2.23
CA GLU A 146 11.58 -8.06 1.37
C GLU A 146 12.99 -7.96 1.98
N ASP A 147 13.08 -7.71 3.28
CA ASP A 147 14.35 -7.56 4.00
C ASP A 147 15.18 -8.85 4.01
N GLU A 148 14.54 -10.01 4.22
CA GLU A 148 15.20 -11.32 4.17
C GLU A 148 15.70 -11.65 2.77
N TRP A 149 14.92 -11.32 1.73
CA TRP A 149 15.35 -11.52 0.35
C TRP A 149 16.58 -10.64 0.03
N TYR A 150 16.60 -9.37 0.46
CA TYR A 150 17.74 -8.50 0.27
C TYR A 150 18.99 -8.99 1.03
N LEU A 151 18.83 -9.43 2.28
CA LEU A 151 19.96 -9.98 3.05
C LEU A 151 20.56 -11.19 2.33
N LEU A 152 19.73 -12.09 1.82
CA LEU A 152 20.15 -13.25 1.07
C LEU A 152 20.87 -12.85 -0.23
N ARG A 153 20.30 -11.93 -1.00
CA ARG A 153 20.87 -11.45 -2.26
C ARG A 153 22.23 -10.76 -2.07
N ASP A 154 22.30 -9.83 -1.13
CA ASP A 154 23.46 -8.95 -0.97
C ASP A 154 24.72 -9.68 -0.47
N ARG A 155 24.56 -10.90 0.07
CA ARG A 155 25.68 -11.76 0.45
C ARG A 155 26.35 -12.50 -0.71
N HIS A 156 25.80 -12.41 -1.92
CA HIS A 156 26.23 -13.25 -3.05
C HIS A 156 26.81 -12.45 -4.22
N GLU A 157 27.31 -11.24 -3.99
CA GLU A 157 28.01 -10.40 -4.97
C GLU A 157 27.25 -10.23 -6.30
N ILE A 158 25.91 -10.24 -6.25
CA ILE A 158 25.06 -10.02 -7.43
C ILE A 158 25.12 -8.54 -7.80
N PRO A 159 25.46 -8.15 -9.04
CA PRO A 159 25.54 -6.75 -9.43
C PRO A 159 24.18 -6.04 -9.28
N ASP A 160 24.22 -4.75 -8.91
CA ASP A 160 22.99 -3.94 -8.74
C ASP A 160 22.16 -3.88 -10.03
N GLN A 161 22.83 -3.86 -11.17
CA GLN A 161 22.22 -3.99 -12.49
C GLN A 161 22.85 -5.16 -13.24
N PRO A 162 22.10 -6.25 -13.54
CA PRO A 162 22.57 -7.31 -14.42
C PRO A 162 22.79 -6.77 -15.83
N TYR A 163 24.02 -6.92 -16.37
CA TYR A 163 24.35 -6.45 -17.71
C TYR A 163 23.83 -7.42 -18.78
N TRP A 164 23.45 -6.87 -19.94
CA TRP A 164 23.27 -7.62 -21.17
C TRP A 164 24.56 -8.36 -21.54
N ASP A 165 24.44 -9.50 -22.20
CA ASP A 165 25.53 -10.39 -22.61
C ASP A 165 26.26 -11.12 -21.47
N LYS A 166 25.91 -10.87 -20.22
CA LYS A 166 26.51 -11.50 -19.04
C LYS A 166 25.51 -11.66 -17.89
N ALA A 167 24.25 -11.94 -18.22
CA ALA A 167 23.26 -12.11 -17.17
C ALA A 167 23.64 -13.30 -16.26
N PRO A 168 23.76 -13.06 -14.94
CA PRO A 168 24.16 -14.09 -14.00
C PRO A 168 23.08 -15.14 -13.73
N GLY A 169 21.87 -14.92 -14.23
CA GLY A 169 20.70 -15.79 -14.11
C GLY A 169 19.91 -15.87 -15.39
N ASN A 170 18.82 -16.62 -15.41
CA ASN A 170 17.87 -16.67 -16.52
C ASN A 170 17.01 -15.39 -16.50
N ILE A 171 17.52 -14.32 -17.09
CA ILE A 171 16.97 -12.96 -17.10
C ILE A 171 17.31 -12.28 -18.43
N ASN A 172 16.68 -11.15 -18.74
CA ASN A 172 16.93 -10.36 -19.96
C ASN A 172 16.64 -11.08 -21.28
N LEU A 173 15.95 -12.23 -21.28
CA LEU A 173 15.79 -13.10 -22.46
C LEU A 173 17.13 -13.60 -23.06
N GLU A 174 18.20 -13.56 -22.32
CA GLU A 174 19.53 -13.95 -22.81
C GLU A 174 19.72 -15.45 -22.95
N HIS A 175 19.07 -16.24 -22.09
CA HIS A 175 19.15 -17.70 -22.13
C HIS A 175 17.93 -18.29 -22.82
N TRP A 176 16.75 -18.16 -22.22
CA TRP A 176 15.51 -18.75 -22.73
C TRP A 176 14.33 -17.77 -22.63
N ALA A 177 13.33 -18.03 -23.45
CA ALA A 177 12.01 -17.39 -23.36
C ALA A 177 11.03 -18.27 -22.56
N SER A 178 11.49 -18.79 -21.44
CA SER A 178 10.76 -19.61 -20.49
C SER A 178 11.57 -19.76 -19.20
N SER A 179 10.97 -20.32 -18.16
CA SER A 179 11.67 -20.85 -17.00
C SER A 179 12.65 -21.98 -17.44
N CYS A 180 13.53 -22.39 -16.56
CA CYS A 180 14.50 -23.47 -16.73
C CYS A 180 14.69 -24.24 -15.39
N PRO A 181 15.48 -25.34 -15.37
CA PRO A 181 15.68 -26.10 -14.12
C PRO A 181 16.15 -25.24 -12.94
N VAL A 182 15.55 -25.45 -11.76
CA VAL A 182 15.83 -24.68 -10.53
C VAL A 182 17.27 -24.79 -10.02
N ASN A 183 18.03 -25.73 -10.53
CA ASN A 183 19.44 -25.95 -10.18
C ASN A 183 20.42 -25.47 -11.26
N ARG A 184 19.99 -24.57 -12.15
CA ARG A 184 20.80 -24.15 -13.31
C ARG A 184 21.74 -22.98 -12.99
N PHE A 185 21.30 -22.00 -12.23
CA PHE A 185 22.06 -20.78 -11.93
C PHE A 185 22.40 -20.68 -10.44
N ALA A 186 23.64 -21.00 -10.10
CA ALA A 186 24.12 -21.02 -8.74
C ALA A 186 24.61 -19.63 -8.29
N PHE A 187 24.35 -19.31 -7.02
CA PHE A 187 24.83 -18.15 -6.28
C PHE A 187 25.32 -18.64 -4.91
N GLY A 188 26.58 -19.05 -4.83
CA GLY A 188 27.10 -19.74 -3.66
C GLY A 188 26.35 -21.03 -3.40
N ASP A 189 25.77 -21.18 -2.20
CA ASP A 189 24.99 -22.35 -1.81
C ASP A 189 23.54 -22.32 -2.31
N PHE A 190 23.09 -21.21 -2.88
CA PHE A 190 21.74 -21.01 -3.37
C PHE A 190 21.67 -21.00 -4.91
N TYR A 191 20.47 -21.11 -5.43
CA TYR A 191 20.18 -21.03 -6.86
C TYR A 191 19.07 -20.02 -7.12
N ASP A 192 19.07 -19.44 -8.32
CA ASP A 192 18.02 -18.52 -8.79
C ASP A 192 17.66 -17.44 -7.76
N LEU A 193 18.67 -16.78 -7.14
CA LEU A 193 18.44 -15.62 -6.29
C LEU A 193 17.88 -14.46 -7.10
N ILE A 194 18.25 -14.37 -8.40
CA ILE A 194 17.64 -13.50 -9.40
C ILE A 194 17.34 -14.30 -10.67
N GLY A 195 16.34 -13.84 -11.43
CA GLY A 195 15.95 -14.46 -12.70
C GLY A 195 15.11 -15.74 -12.50
N ASN A 196 14.92 -16.45 -13.58
CA ASN A 196 14.07 -17.63 -13.74
C ASN A 196 12.58 -17.28 -13.58
N VAL A 197 12.09 -17.11 -12.37
CA VAL A 197 10.78 -16.53 -12.06
C VAL A 197 10.89 -15.49 -10.96
N TRP A 198 10.01 -14.49 -10.96
CA TRP A 198 9.83 -13.59 -9.82
C TRP A 198 9.52 -14.39 -8.56
N GLN A 199 9.94 -13.88 -7.40
CA GLN A 199 9.73 -14.54 -6.11
C GLN A 199 8.75 -13.72 -5.27
N TRP A 200 7.61 -14.31 -4.92
CA TRP A 200 6.65 -13.72 -3.99
C TRP A 200 7.26 -13.54 -2.60
N THR A 201 6.93 -12.42 -1.96
CA THR A 201 7.32 -12.12 -0.57
C THR A 201 6.10 -11.91 0.33
N GLU A 202 6.31 -12.03 1.65
CA GLU A 202 5.28 -11.68 2.64
C GLU A 202 4.99 -10.17 2.69
N THR A 203 5.91 -9.34 2.20
CA THR A 203 5.86 -7.89 2.39
C THR A 203 4.88 -7.23 1.42
N PRO A 204 3.79 -6.59 1.90
CA PRO A 204 3.02 -5.66 1.10
C PRO A 204 3.89 -4.44 0.76
N ILE A 205 3.74 -3.89 -0.44
CA ILE A 205 4.49 -2.70 -0.81
C ILE A 205 4.01 -1.48 -0.02
N SER A 206 4.98 -0.67 0.42
CA SER A 206 4.77 0.65 1.02
C SER A 206 5.93 1.56 0.64
N GLY A 207 5.79 2.87 0.81
CA GLY A 207 6.90 3.81 0.64
C GLY A 207 7.95 3.63 1.74
N PHE A 208 9.22 3.88 1.42
CA PHE A 208 10.29 4.01 2.41
C PHE A 208 10.23 5.37 3.12
N ASP A 209 10.95 5.51 4.23
CA ASP A 209 11.08 6.80 4.90
C ASP A 209 11.68 7.84 3.93
N GLY A 210 10.99 8.97 3.73
CA GLY A 210 11.33 9.97 2.72
C GLY A 210 10.79 9.67 1.32
N PHE A 211 9.84 8.75 1.19
CA PHE A 211 9.10 8.54 -0.05
C PHE A 211 8.44 9.84 -0.53
N GLU A 212 8.55 10.13 -1.82
CA GLU A 212 7.84 11.22 -2.50
C GLU A 212 7.27 10.70 -3.81
N VAL A 213 5.99 10.99 -4.05
CA VAL A 213 5.31 10.59 -5.28
C VAL A 213 5.97 11.21 -6.50
N HIS A 214 6.07 10.45 -7.58
CA HIS A 214 6.61 10.95 -8.84
C HIS A 214 5.73 12.09 -9.41
N PRO A 215 6.30 13.27 -9.72
CA PRO A 215 5.52 14.46 -10.05
C PRO A 215 4.69 14.37 -11.34
N TYR A 216 5.03 13.46 -12.24
CA TYR A 216 4.35 13.28 -13.53
C TYR A 216 3.65 11.93 -13.68
N TYR A 217 3.84 11.00 -12.72
CA TYR A 217 3.26 9.68 -12.76
C TYR A 217 2.90 9.22 -11.35
N ASP A 218 1.89 9.86 -10.78
CA ASP A 218 1.47 9.73 -9.38
C ASP A 218 0.56 8.50 -9.12
N ASP A 219 0.15 7.80 -10.15
CA ASP A 219 -0.71 6.62 -10.07
C ASP A 219 0.04 5.28 -10.27
N PHE A 220 1.38 5.29 -10.24
CA PHE A 220 2.16 4.07 -10.32
C PHE A 220 2.24 3.33 -8.98
N SER A 221 2.77 3.99 -7.94
CA SER A 221 3.07 3.35 -6.66
C SER A 221 1.94 3.48 -5.65
N THR A 222 1.40 4.69 -5.46
CA THR A 222 0.42 4.95 -4.40
C THR A 222 -0.85 4.10 -4.46
N PRO A 223 -1.41 3.74 -5.64
CA PRO A 223 -2.56 2.83 -5.69
C PRO A 223 -2.27 1.41 -5.22
N THR A 224 -1.01 1.04 -5.12
CA THR A 224 -0.59 -0.29 -4.66
C THR A 224 -0.30 -0.34 -3.17
N PHE A 225 -0.26 0.81 -2.47
CA PHE A 225 -0.02 0.92 -1.01
C PHE A 225 -1.29 0.62 -0.20
N ASP A 226 -1.99 -0.46 -0.55
CA ASP A 226 -3.30 -0.84 0.00
C ASP A 226 -3.25 -2.11 0.87
N THR A 227 -2.05 -2.54 1.26
CA THR A 227 -1.76 -3.78 2.00
C THR A 227 -2.21 -5.07 1.30
N GLN A 228 -2.71 -4.98 0.05
CA GLN A 228 -3.21 -6.10 -0.74
C GLN A 228 -2.33 -6.41 -1.97
N HIS A 229 -1.30 -5.60 -2.20
CA HIS A 229 -0.28 -5.82 -3.23
C HIS A 229 1.00 -6.28 -2.56
N ASN A 230 1.39 -7.53 -2.80
CA ASN A 230 2.66 -8.06 -2.27
C ASN A 230 3.79 -7.88 -3.27
N LEU A 231 4.97 -7.57 -2.73
CA LEU A 231 6.20 -7.43 -3.52
C LEU A 231 6.62 -8.76 -4.11
N ILE A 232 7.10 -8.69 -5.35
CA ILE A 232 7.85 -9.74 -6.03
C ILE A 232 9.27 -9.28 -6.26
N LYS A 233 10.24 -10.16 -6.13
CA LYS A 233 11.67 -9.85 -6.16
C LYS A 233 12.44 -10.72 -7.14
N GLY A 234 13.57 -10.20 -7.61
CA GLY A 234 14.57 -10.96 -8.36
C GLY A 234 14.41 -10.96 -9.88
N GLY A 235 13.27 -10.57 -10.41
CA GLY A 235 13.00 -10.65 -11.85
C GLY A 235 12.69 -12.08 -12.32
N SER A 236 12.19 -12.19 -13.54
CA SER A 236 11.97 -13.46 -14.23
C SER A 236 12.78 -13.52 -15.53
N TRP A 237 12.71 -14.62 -16.24
CA TRP A 237 13.39 -14.82 -17.52
C TRP A 237 13.12 -13.71 -18.56
N ILE A 238 11.96 -13.00 -18.48
CA ILE A 238 11.58 -11.91 -19.38
C ILE A 238 11.92 -10.52 -18.84
N SER A 239 12.24 -10.38 -17.57
CA SER A 239 12.51 -9.09 -16.93
C SER A 239 13.76 -8.43 -17.50
N THR A 240 13.64 -7.13 -17.84
CA THR A 240 14.70 -6.34 -18.49
C THR A 240 14.83 -4.96 -17.85
N GLY A 241 15.95 -4.29 -18.09
CA GLY A 241 16.16 -2.91 -17.64
C GLY A 241 15.97 -2.74 -16.13
N ASN A 242 15.13 -1.80 -15.74
CA ASN A 242 14.88 -1.49 -14.32
C ASN A 242 14.22 -2.63 -13.53
N GLU A 243 13.50 -3.55 -14.20
CA GLU A 243 12.90 -4.70 -13.54
C GLU A 243 13.94 -5.66 -12.96
N ALA A 244 15.13 -5.70 -13.54
CA ALA A 244 16.21 -6.59 -13.16
C ALA A 244 17.22 -5.95 -12.18
N THR A 245 17.02 -4.69 -11.78
CA THR A 245 17.92 -4.01 -10.85
C THR A 245 17.71 -4.47 -9.41
N ARG A 246 18.74 -4.29 -8.57
CA ARG A 246 18.70 -4.61 -7.13
C ARG A 246 17.51 -3.97 -6.45
N ASP A 247 17.28 -2.69 -6.69
CA ASP A 247 16.32 -1.88 -5.96
C ASP A 247 14.92 -1.92 -6.55
N SER A 248 14.69 -2.70 -7.61
CA SER A 248 13.37 -2.78 -8.24
C SER A 248 12.30 -3.29 -7.26
N ARG A 249 11.16 -2.59 -7.22
CA ARG A 249 10.06 -2.89 -6.31
C ARG A 249 8.75 -2.92 -7.07
N TYR A 250 8.39 -4.12 -7.54
CA TYR A 250 7.13 -4.40 -8.20
C TYR A 250 6.22 -5.16 -7.27
N ALA A 251 4.95 -4.78 -7.22
CA ALA A 251 3.96 -5.44 -6.39
C ALA A 251 2.66 -5.68 -7.15
N PHE A 252 2.04 -6.80 -6.89
CA PHE A 252 0.80 -7.20 -7.54
C PHE A 252 -0.22 -7.69 -6.52
N ARG A 253 -1.50 -7.58 -6.89
CA ARG A 253 -2.57 -8.21 -6.11
C ARG A 253 -2.30 -9.69 -5.97
N ARG A 254 -2.56 -10.24 -4.81
CA ARG A 254 -2.23 -11.60 -4.41
C ARG A 254 -2.77 -12.69 -5.32
N HIS A 255 -3.86 -12.42 -6.03
CA HIS A 255 -4.48 -13.38 -6.96
C HIS A 255 -4.00 -13.24 -8.41
N PHE A 256 -3.14 -12.27 -8.71
CA PHE A 256 -2.62 -12.08 -10.06
C PHE A 256 -1.55 -13.12 -10.38
N PHE A 257 -1.58 -13.58 -11.63
CA PHE A 257 -0.55 -14.44 -12.18
C PHE A 257 0.48 -13.59 -12.93
N GLN A 258 1.72 -13.80 -12.56
CA GLN A 258 2.90 -13.28 -13.21
C GLN A 258 3.79 -14.49 -13.56
N HIS A 259 4.93 -14.29 -14.24
CA HIS A 259 5.97 -15.30 -14.26
C HIS A 259 6.65 -15.33 -12.89
N ALA A 260 5.91 -15.75 -11.88
CA ALA A 260 6.28 -15.72 -10.48
C ALA A 260 6.06 -17.08 -9.82
N GLY A 261 7.06 -17.50 -9.10
CA GLY A 261 7.05 -18.62 -8.17
C GLY A 261 7.48 -18.14 -6.79
N PHE A 262 8.17 -18.96 -6.04
CA PHE A 262 8.61 -18.60 -4.70
C PHE A 262 9.73 -19.49 -4.19
N ARG A 263 10.45 -18.96 -3.21
CA ARG A 263 11.26 -19.73 -2.26
C ARG A 263 10.60 -19.61 -0.89
N TYR A 264 10.84 -20.54 0.00
CA TYR A 264 10.37 -20.45 1.39
C TYR A 264 11.52 -20.26 2.35
N VAL A 265 11.20 -19.77 3.53
CA VAL A 265 12.12 -19.63 4.66
C VAL A 265 11.53 -20.34 5.89
N ALA A 266 12.42 -20.79 6.79
CA ALA A 266 12.08 -21.17 8.15
C ALA A 266 12.61 -20.06 9.07
N ALA A 267 11.73 -19.27 9.67
CA ALA A 267 12.10 -18.11 10.46
C ALA A 267 11.08 -17.84 11.58
N GLU A 268 11.59 -17.67 12.79
CA GLU A 268 10.80 -17.34 14.00
C GLU A 268 10.47 -15.84 14.07
N GLN A 269 11.23 -14.98 13.39
CA GLN A 269 11.00 -13.55 13.41
C GLN A 269 9.60 -13.22 12.88
N ALA A 270 8.83 -12.50 13.69
CA ALA A 270 7.52 -12.02 13.28
C ALA A 270 7.65 -11.07 12.08
N ILE A 271 6.72 -11.20 11.15
CA ILE A 271 6.60 -10.26 10.03
C ILE A 271 6.15 -8.92 10.61
N ALA A 272 6.90 -7.84 10.34
CA ALA A 272 6.51 -6.51 10.75
C ALA A 272 5.14 -6.16 10.13
N GLU A 273 4.21 -5.68 10.95
CA GLU A 273 2.95 -5.16 10.43
C GLU A 273 3.23 -3.97 9.50
N SER A 274 2.43 -3.87 8.43
CA SER A 274 2.55 -2.74 7.50
C SER A 274 2.36 -1.42 8.25
N LYS A 275 3.27 -0.46 8.03
CA LYS A 275 3.15 0.92 8.56
C LYS A 275 1.95 1.68 7.98
N ALA A 276 1.23 1.11 7.02
CA ALA A 276 0.08 1.72 6.36
C ALA A 276 -1.17 1.66 7.26
N MET A 277 -1.17 2.46 8.34
CA MET A 277 -2.24 2.50 9.34
C MET A 277 -3.63 2.69 8.73
N TYR A 278 -3.76 3.47 7.67
CA TYR A 278 -5.04 3.80 7.02
C TYR A 278 -5.45 2.80 5.92
N GLU A 279 -4.64 1.78 5.67
CA GLU A 279 -4.88 0.76 4.64
C GLU A 279 -5.36 -0.58 5.21
N THR A 280 -5.68 -0.65 6.51
CA THR A 280 -6.21 -1.86 7.16
C THR A 280 -7.73 -1.92 7.05
N ASP A 281 -8.32 -3.13 7.12
CA ASP A 281 -9.78 -3.31 7.14
C ASP A 281 -10.41 -2.62 8.35
N ASP A 282 -9.76 -2.70 9.50
CA ASP A 282 -10.22 -2.06 10.74
C ASP A 282 -10.23 -0.53 10.60
N ALA A 283 -9.16 0.08 10.08
CA ALA A 283 -9.12 1.52 9.88
C ALA A 283 -10.22 1.99 8.90
N VAL A 284 -10.39 1.29 7.79
CA VAL A 284 -11.47 1.60 6.81
C VAL A 284 -12.84 1.53 7.49
N ALA A 285 -13.10 0.49 8.27
CA ALA A 285 -14.36 0.33 8.99
C ALA A 285 -14.59 1.41 10.06
N GLN A 286 -13.55 1.74 10.83
CA GLN A 286 -13.57 2.81 11.83
C GLN A 286 -13.87 4.17 11.20
N TYR A 287 -13.27 4.48 10.04
CA TYR A 287 -13.54 5.71 9.31
C TYR A 287 -14.92 5.72 8.66
N CYS A 288 -15.42 4.58 8.16
CA CYS A 288 -16.83 4.47 7.72
C CYS A 288 -17.79 4.80 8.88
N ASP A 289 -17.52 4.29 10.08
CA ASP A 289 -18.34 4.56 11.27
C ASP A 289 -18.17 5.99 11.80
N ALA A 290 -16.98 6.58 11.75
CA ALA A 290 -16.75 7.97 12.12
C ALA A 290 -17.46 8.95 11.18
N HIS A 291 -17.55 8.60 9.90
CA HIS A 291 -18.15 9.44 8.86
C HIS A 291 -19.66 9.23 8.75
N PHE A 292 -20.15 8.02 8.80
CA PHE A 292 -21.57 7.67 8.52
C PHE A 292 -22.28 6.98 9.70
N GLY A 293 -21.59 6.72 10.79
CA GLY A 293 -22.17 6.16 12.01
C GLY A 293 -22.95 7.20 12.83
N PRO A 294 -23.56 6.78 13.94
CA PRO A 294 -24.29 7.68 14.83
C PRO A 294 -23.36 8.61 15.61
N ASP A 295 -23.91 9.71 16.09
CA ASP A 295 -23.23 10.59 17.06
C ASP A 295 -22.85 9.81 18.31
N LYS A 296 -21.65 10.09 18.85
CA LYS A 296 -21.10 9.39 20.02
C LYS A 296 -20.90 10.35 21.19
N PHE A 297 -21.32 9.95 22.37
CA PHE A 297 -21.16 10.74 23.61
C PHE A 297 -21.75 12.16 23.54
N GLY A 298 -22.78 12.38 22.70
CA GLY A 298 -23.37 13.70 22.46
C GLY A 298 -22.52 14.62 21.59
N ILE A 299 -21.45 14.10 20.99
CA ILE A 299 -20.59 14.83 20.05
C ILE A 299 -21.15 14.62 18.65
N ALA A 300 -21.45 15.74 17.97
CA ALA A 300 -21.98 15.71 16.62
C ALA A 300 -20.92 15.17 15.62
N ASN A 301 -21.38 14.66 14.49
CA ASN A 301 -20.54 14.09 13.45
C ASN A 301 -19.50 15.11 12.94
N PHE A 302 -18.23 14.81 13.11
CA PHE A 302 -17.11 15.70 12.80
C PHE A 302 -17.07 16.16 11.31
N PRO A 303 -17.15 15.26 10.30
CA PRO A 303 -17.21 15.65 8.89
C PRO A 303 -18.34 16.63 8.57
N LYS A 304 -19.51 16.41 9.15
CA LYS A 304 -20.66 17.31 8.96
C LYS A 304 -20.42 18.67 9.60
N GLN A 305 -19.91 18.71 10.83
CA GLN A 305 -19.56 19.97 11.51
C GLN A 305 -18.54 20.78 10.72
N LEU A 306 -17.51 20.12 10.19
CA LEU A 306 -16.50 20.80 9.35
C LEU A 306 -17.14 21.46 8.13
N ALA A 307 -17.99 20.75 7.39
CA ALA A 307 -18.68 21.29 6.23
C ALA A 307 -19.57 22.49 6.59
N GLU A 308 -20.33 22.40 7.70
CA GLU A 308 -21.17 23.50 8.20
C GLU A 308 -20.33 24.73 8.57
N ILE A 309 -19.19 24.55 9.24
CA ILE A 309 -18.27 25.66 9.58
C ILE A 309 -17.69 26.27 8.31
N CYS A 310 -17.25 25.45 7.35
CA CYS A 310 -16.72 25.92 6.07
C CYS A 310 -17.74 26.75 5.30
N VAL A 311 -18.96 26.25 5.13
CA VAL A 311 -20.04 26.95 4.42
C VAL A 311 -20.39 28.27 5.12
N ALA A 312 -20.51 28.25 6.45
CA ALA A 312 -20.77 29.48 7.22
C ALA A 312 -19.65 30.52 7.06
N ALA A 313 -18.38 30.07 6.97
CA ALA A 313 -17.25 30.98 6.80
C ALA A 313 -17.19 31.62 5.40
N MET A 314 -17.77 30.98 4.38
CA MET A 314 -17.82 31.54 3.03
C MET A 314 -18.60 32.86 2.99
N GLY A 315 -19.65 33.03 3.79
CA GLY A 315 -20.48 34.25 3.80
C GLY A 315 -21.02 34.57 2.40
N GLU A 316 -20.68 35.75 1.88
CA GLU A 316 -21.09 36.18 0.53
C GLU A 316 -20.08 35.82 -0.59
N ARG A 317 -19.08 34.95 -0.29
CA ARG A 317 -18.11 34.51 -1.29
C ARG A 317 -18.74 33.53 -2.26
N ALA A 318 -18.15 33.43 -3.45
CA ALA A 318 -18.54 32.37 -4.42
C ALA A 318 -18.35 30.97 -3.84
N MET A 319 -19.26 30.07 -4.18
CA MET A 319 -19.21 28.65 -3.80
C MET A 319 -19.23 27.76 -5.05
N ASN A 320 -18.39 28.08 -6.04
CA ASN A 320 -18.33 27.29 -7.27
C ASN A 320 -17.57 25.97 -7.04
N ARG A 321 -16.37 26.04 -6.43
CA ARG A 321 -15.51 24.86 -6.27
C ARG A 321 -14.93 24.74 -4.87
N ALA A 322 -15.02 23.57 -4.27
CA ALA A 322 -14.34 23.22 -3.03
C ALA A 322 -13.39 22.03 -3.22
N LEU A 323 -12.28 22.05 -2.48
CA LEU A 323 -11.29 20.96 -2.42
C LEU A 323 -11.19 20.47 -0.97
N ASP A 324 -11.44 19.19 -0.77
CA ASP A 324 -11.34 18.47 0.51
C ASP A 324 -10.11 17.56 0.46
N ILE A 325 -9.00 17.95 1.10
CA ILE A 325 -7.72 17.22 1.09
C ILE A 325 -7.61 16.38 2.37
N GLY A 326 -7.41 15.10 2.21
CA GLY A 326 -7.55 14.11 3.29
C GLY A 326 -9.03 13.79 3.54
N CYS A 327 -9.80 13.62 2.47
CA CYS A 327 -11.26 13.44 2.53
C CYS A 327 -11.70 12.11 3.14
N ALA A 328 -10.78 11.18 3.38
CA ALA A 328 -11.02 9.82 3.83
C ALA A 328 -12.14 9.15 3.00
N VAL A 329 -13.20 8.65 3.63
CA VAL A 329 -14.34 8.01 2.94
C VAL A 329 -15.39 9.00 2.41
N GLY A 330 -15.08 10.30 2.33
CA GLY A 330 -15.78 11.31 1.54
C GLY A 330 -16.96 12.03 2.20
N ARG A 331 -17.29 11.81 3.48
CA ARG A 331 -18.50 12.43 4.07
C ARG A 331 -18.47 13.97 4.01
N THR A 332 -17.36 14.61 4.31
CA THR A 332 -17.25 16.08 4.25
C THR A 332 -17.47 16.59 2.84
N SER A 333 -16.89 15.91 1.83
CA SER A 333 -17.08 16.24 0.42
C SER A 333 -18.56 16.16 0.02
N PHE A 334 -19.30 15.14 0.45
CA PHE A 334 -20.75 15.04 0.24
C PHE A 334 -21.52 16.17 0.93
N GLU A 335 -21.18 16.54 2.14
CA GLU A 335 -21.84 17.67 2.84
C GLU A 335 -21.56 19.02 2.19
N LEU A 336 -20.32 19.27 1.73
CA LEU A 336 -19.95 20.50 1.00
C LEU A 336 -20.71 20.62 -0.32
N SER A 337 -20.98 19.51 -1.01
CA SER A 337 -21.71 19.54 -2.30
C SER A 337 -23.20 19.97 -2.20
N ARG A 338 -23.73 20.14 -0.98
CA ARG A 338 -25.03 20.79 -0.78
C ARG A 338 -24.99 22.27 -1.17
N SER A 339 -23.84 22.92 -0.99
CA SER A 339 -23.68 24.37 -1.15
C SER A 339 -22.77 24.75 -2.31
N PHE A 340 -21.79 23.92 -2.64
CA PHE A 340 -20.87 24.14 -3.74
C PHE A 340 -21.39 23.50 -5.04
N ASP A 341 -21.09 24.12 -6.17
CA ASP A 341 -21.44 23.59 -7.50
C ASP A 341 -20.62 22.34 -7.82
N PHE A 342 -19.35 22.30 -7.39
CA PHE A 342 -18.47 21.16 -7.59
C PHE A 342 -17.49 20.99 -6.40
N VAL A 343 -17.28 19.75 -5.99
CA VAL A 343 -16.36 19.38 -4.90
C VAL A 343 -15.38 18.32 -5.39
N THR A 344 -14.09 18.54 -5.12
CA THR A 344 -13.07 17.52 -5.32
C THR A 344 -12.63 17.00 -3.96
N GLY A 345 -12.73 15.69 -3.73
CA GLY A 345 -12.20 15.00 -2.55
C GLY A 345 -10.93 14.24 -2.92
N ILE A 346 -9.84 14.49 -2.20
CA ILE A 346 -8.55 13.82 -2.43
C ILE A 346 -8.09 13.16 -1.14
N ASP A 347 -7.63 11.91 -1.25
CA ASP A 347 -6.97 11.20 -0.15
C ASP A 347 -5.81 10.36 -0.67
N PHE A 348 -4.79 10.18 0.16
CA PHE A 348 -3.64 9.33 -0.17
C PHE A 348 -4.03 7.84 -0.15
N SER A 349 -4.95 7.44 0.74
CA SER A 349 -5.40 6.07 0.87
C SER A 349 -6.27 5.64 -0.31
N ALA A 350 -5.77 4.67 -1.09
CA ALA A 350 -6.52 4.05 -2.17
C ALA A 350 -7.79 3.35 -1.66
N ARG A 351 -7.76 2.82 -0.44
CA ARG A 351 -8.89 2.13 0.16
C ARG A 351 -9.99 3.08 0.57
N PHE A 352 -9.66 4.22 1.15
CA PHE A 352 -10.64 5.26 1.46
C PHE A 352 -11.31 5.80 0.21
N ILE A 353 -10.55 6.12 -0.82
CA ILE A 353 -11.08 6.60 -2.10
C ILE A 353 -11.96 5.54 -2.77
N ARG A 354 -11.63 4.25 -2.66
CA ARG A 354 -12.51 3.16 -3.15
C ARG A 354 -13.88 3.16 -2.46
N ILE A 355 -13.90 3.38 -1.14
CA ILE A 355 -15.16 3.51 -0.38
C ILE A 355 -15.94 4.76 -0.81
N ALA A 356 -15.26 5.91 -0.98
CA ALA A 356 -15.88 7.13 -1.46
C ALA A 356 -16.51 6.95 -2.85
N HIS A 357 -15.82 6.29 -3.78
CA HIS A 357 -16.38 5.93 -5.09
C HIS A 357 -17.55 4.94 -4.98
N GLN A 358 -17.47 3.93 -4.11
CA GLN A 358 -18.58 3.00 -3.90
C GLN A 358 -19.84 3.73 -3.41
N LEU A 359 -19.67 4.67 -2.47
CA LEU A 359 -20.78 5.53 -2.01
C LEU A 359 -21.31 6.41 -3.13
N GLN A 360 -20.44 6.98 -3.96
CA GLN A 360 -20.83 7.80 -5.11
C GLN A 360 -21.63 7.01 -6.13
N GLU A 361 -21.19 5.81 -6.49
CA GLU A 361 -21.81 4.98 -7.53
C GLU A 361 -23.07 4.24 -7.06
N LYS A 362 -23.01 3.69 -5.84
CA LYS A 362 -24.07 2.77 -5.31
C LYS A 362 -24.95 3.42 -4.25
N GLY A 363 -24.58 4.57 -3.72
CA GLY A 363 -25.29 5.25 -2.65
C GLY A 363 -25.23 4.53 -1.31
N LEU A 364 -24.41 3.49 -1.16
CA LEU A 364 -24.34 2.69 0.07
C LEU A 364 -22.96 2.11 0.32
N VAL A 365 -22.65 1.86 1.59
CA VAL A 365 -21.45 1.17 2.06
C VAL A 365 -21.80 0.10 3.10
N HIS A 366 -21.07 -1.02 3.04
CA HIS A 366 -21.07 -2.05 4.08
C HIS A 366 -19.71 -2.07 4.77
N TYR A 367 -19.73 -2.18 6.10
CA TYR A 367 -18.52 -2.35 6.90
C TYR A 367 -18.82 -3.17 8.14
N GLN A 368 -17.79 -3.72 8.75
CA GLN A 368 -17.90 -4.47 10.00
C GLN A 368 -17.06 -3.79 11.06
N LEU A 369 -17.55 -3.77 12.30
CA LEU A 369 -16.85 -3.22 13.45
C LEU A 369 -16.55 -4.32 14.46
N THR A 370 -15.35 -4.30 14.99
CA THR A 370 -14.99 -5.15 16.11
C THR A 370 -15.77 -4.76 17.37
N GLU A 371 -16.49 -5.71 17.95
CA GLU A 371 -17.19 -5.54 19.21
C GLU A 371 -16.30 -5.96 20.37
N GLU A 372 -15.81 -7.19 20.34
CA GLU A 372 -14.96 -7.77 21.38
C GLU A 372 -14.19 -8.97 20.82
N GLY A 373 -12.86 -8.90 20.78
CA GLY A 373 -12.03 -9.97 20.23
C GLY A 373 -12.38 -10.29 18.78
N GLU A 374 -12.84 -11.50 18.50
CA GLU A 374 -13.27 -11.95 17.16
C GLU A 374 -14.75 -11.64 16.85
N ILE A 375 -15.49 -11.09 17.80
CA ILE A 375 -16.90 -10.77 17.60
C ILE A 375 -17.02 -9.45 16.86
N VAL A 376 -17.75 -9.46 15.75
CA VAL A 376 -17.98 -8.30 14.89
C VAL A 376 -19.46 -8.01 14.71
N SER A 377 -19.79 -6.75 14.44
CA SER A 377 -21.11 -6.32 13.98
C SER A 377 -21.06 -5.83 12.54
N PHE A 378 -22.12 -6.10 11.77
CA PHE A 378 -22.23 -5.70 10.38
C PHE A 378 -23.11 -4.45 10.26
N HIS A 379 -22.65 -3.48 9.50
CA HIS A 379 -23.31 -2.21 9.29
C HIS A 379 -23.51 -1.93 7.79
N GLU A 380 -24.67 -1.39 7.46
CA GLU A 380 -24.98 -0.79 6.17
C GLU A 380 -25.32 0.68 6.40
N LYS A 381 -24.78 1.57 5.56
CA LYS A 381 -25.12 2.99 5.54
C LYS A 381 -25.44 3.44 4.13
N ARG A 382 -26.51 4.24 3.99
CA ARG A 382 -27.00 4.77 2.72
C ARG A 382 -26.90 6.29 2.71
N LEU A 383 -26.51 6.89 1.59
CA LEU A 383 -26.49 8.36 1.44
C LEU A 383 -27.88 8.97 1.64
N SER A 384 -28.95 8.21 1.33
CA SER A 384 -30.34 8.63 1.58
C SER A 384 -30.68 8.87 3.05
N GLU A 385 -30.06 8.12 3.98
CA GLU A 385 -30.26 8.33 5.42
C GLU A 385 -29.81 9.71 5.89
N PHE A 386 -28.93 10.34 5.12
CA PHE A 386 -28.33 11.64 5.40
C PHE A 386 -28.86 12.74 4.46
N GLY A 387 -29.76 12.42 3.52
CA GLY A 387 -30.22 13.33 2.47
C GLY A 387 -29.11 13.79 1.54
N LEU A 388 -28.16 12.89 1.22
CA LEU A 388 -26.99 13.14 0.36
C LEU A 388 -27.13 12.45 -1.02
N GLU A 389 -28.21 11.72 -1.24
CA GLU A 389 -28.55 11.17 -2.53
C GLU A 389 -28.77 12.27 -3.57
N GLY A 390 -28.38 12.03 -4.81
CA GLY A 390 -28.49 13.02 -5.91
C GLY A 390 -27.40 14.09 -5.92
N LEU A 391 -26.47 14.08 -4.96
CA LEU A 391 -25.32 15.00 -4.91
C LEU A 391 -24.05 14.40 -5.53
N ALA A 392 -24.05 13.13 -5.82
CA ALA A 392 -22.89 12.38 -6.32
C ALA A 392 -22.27 12.95 -7.61
N GLU A 393 -23.10 13.48 -8.52
CA GLU A 393 -22.67 14.08 -9.79
C GLU A 393 -21.87 15.38 -9.61
N LYS A 394 -21.96 16.01 -8.44
CA LYS A 394 -21.22 17.23 -8.11
C LYS A 394 -19.84 16.95 -7.51
N ILE A 395 -19.45 15.70 -7.34
CA ILE A 395 -18.25 15.34 -6.62
C ILE A 395 -17.33 14.54 -7.53
N GLU A 396 -16.03 14.84 -7.46
CA GLU A 396 -14.96 14.01 -8.00
C GLU A 396 -14.11 13.52 -6.84
N PHE A 397 -13.92 12.20 -6.73
CA PHE A 397 -12.94 11.63 -5.82
C PHE A 397 -11.69 11.19 -6.59
N ALA A 398 -10.53 11.49 -6.03
CA ALA A 398 -9.25 11.11 -6.62
C ALA A 398 -8.28 10.68 -5.54
N GLN A 399 -7.51 9.63 -5.82
CA GLN A 399 -6.33 9.37 -5.02
C GLN A 399 -5.25 10.37 -5.37
N GLY A 400 -4.55 10.89 -4.36
CA GLY A 400 -3.48 11.85 -4.58
C GLY A 400 -2.71 12.20 -3.32
N ASP A 401 -1.51 12.72 -3.51
CA ASP A 401 -0.65 13.23 -2.44
C ASP A 401 -0.84 14.73 -2.28
N ALA A 402 -1.10 15.17 -1.05
CA ALA A 402 -1.24 16.59 -0.71
C ALA A 402 0.01 17.42 -1.06
N HIS A 403 1.20 16.81 -1.06
CA HIS A 403 2.45 17.49 -1.43
C HIS A 403 2.63 17.68 -2.94
N ASN A 404 1.91 16.91 -3.73
CA ASN A 404 2.07 16.86 -5.18
C ASN A 404 0.72 16.91 -5.90
N LEU A 405 -0.12 17.87 -5.54
CA LEU A 405 -1.41 18.05 -6.20
C LEU A 405 -1.24 18.37 -7.69
N LYS A 406 -1.90 17.64 -8.55
CA LYS A 406 -1.88 17.86 -10.00
C LYS A 406 -2.27 19.30 -10.34
N PRO A 407 -1.70 19.93 -11.38
CA PRO A 407 -2.01 21.33 -11.76
C PRO A 407 -3.49 21.61 -12.01
N GLN A 408 -4.25 20.58 -12.45
CA GLN A 408 -5.70 20.71 -12.68
C GLN A 408 -6.49 20.97 -11.38
N PHE A 409 -5.96 20.58 -10.23
CA PHE A 409 -6.56 20.87 -8.94
C PHE A 409 -6.22 22.31 -8.50
N SER A 410 -6.84 23.28 -9.17
CA SER A 410 -6.67 24.70 -8.93
C SER A 410 -7.99 25.47 -9.13
N GLY A 411 -8.03 26.73 -8.70
CA GLY A 411 -9.21 27.58 -8.87
C GLY A 411 -10.33 27.25 -7.89
N TYR A 412 -10.00 26.89 -6.66
CA TYR A 412 -10.98 26.60 -5.61
C TYR A 412 -11.31 27.85 -4.78
N ASP A 413 -12.59 27.99 -4.44
CA ASP A 413 -13.09 29.05 -3.55
C ASP A 413 -12.92 28.66 -2.08
N LEU A 414 -12.87 27.34 -1.80
CA LEU A 414 -12.59 26.75 -0.51
C LEU A 414 -11.61 25.59 -0.66
N VAL A 415 -10.61 25.53 0.20
CA VAL A 415 -9.77 24.34 0.44
C VAL A 415 -9.86 23.98 1.91
N LEU A 416 -10.19 22.74 2.20
CA LEU A 416 -10.22 22.14 3.53
C LEU A 416 -9.09 21.12 3.66
N ALA A 417 -8.33 21.20 4.76
CA ALA A 417 -7.32 20.23 5.17
C ALA A 417 -7.58 19.84 6.64
N ALA A 418 -8.28 18.72 6.85
CA ALA A 418 -8.71 18.30 8.17
C ALA A 418 -7.91 17.08 8.66
N ASN A 419 -7.27 17.19 9.83
CA ASN A 419 -6.41 16.18 10.47
C ASN A 419 -5.34 15.65 9.52
N LEU A 420 -4.80 16.54 8.70
CA LEU A 420 -3.87 16.23 7.62
C LEU A 420 -2.43 16.69 7.94
N ILE A 421 -2.25 17.95 8.37
CA ILE A 421 -0.91 18.58 8.40
C ILE A 421 0.09 17.87 9.32
N ASP A 422 -0.37 17.24 10.39
CA ASP A 422 0.43 16.47 11.33
C ASP A 422 0.59 14.98 10.92
N ARG A 423 0.21 14.66 9.69
CA ARG A 423 0.38 13.35 9.02
C ARG A 423 1.20 13.43 7.73
N LEU A 424 1.55 14.65 7.32
CA LEU A 424 2.37 14.89 6.15
C LEU A 424 3.86 14.74 6.47
N TYR A 425 4.64 14.19 5.55
CA TYR A 425 6.10 14.09 5.72
C TYR A 425 6.80 15.46 5.62
N ASP A 426 6.23 16.42 4.85
CA ASP A 426 6.71 17.79 4.75
C ASP A 426 5.53 18.80 4.76
N PRO A 427 4.92 19.07 5.93
CA PRO A 427 3.81 20.03 6.04
C PRO A 427 4.20 21.47 5.64
N LYS A 428 5.48 21.86 5.76
CA LYS A 428 5.94 23.19 5.35
C LYS A 428 5.86 23.36 3.85
N ARG A 429 6.25 22.36 3.08
CA ARG A 429 6.11 22.35 1.62
C ARG A 429 4.64 22.43 1.19
N PHE A 430 3.76 21.67 1.83
CA PHE A 430 2.31 21.74 1.59
C PHE A 430 1.78 23.16 1.82
N LEU A 431 2.07 23.76 2.98
CA LEU A 431 1.61 25.12 3.33
C LEU A 431 2.17 26.21 2.41
N ALA A 432 3.42 26.06 1.93
CA ALA A 432 4.04 26.99 0.99
C ALA A 432 3.35 26.99 -0.39
N ASN A 433 2.82 25.85 -0.83
CA ASN A 433 2.28 25.66 -2.19
C ASN A 433 0.76 25.76 -2.27
N ILE A 434 0.03 25.59 -1.17
CA ILE A 434 -1.44 25.48 -1.19
C ILE A 434 -2.13 26.74 -1.72
N GLN A 435 -1.49 27.92 -1.59
CA GLN A 435 -2.01 29.18 -2.11
C GLN A 435 -2.24 29.16 -3.63
N GLU A 436 -1.53 28.29 -4.38
CA GLU A 436 -1.70 28.16 -5.84
C GLU A 436 -3.03 27.50 -6.22
N ARG A 437 -3.66 26.80 -5.29
CA ARG A 437 -4.90 26.04 -5.50
C ARG A 437 -6.15 26.85 -5.24
N ILE A 438 -6.02 28.00 -4.53
CA ILE A 438 -7.13 28.78 -3.99
C ILE A 438 -7.29 30.07 -4.81
N ASN A 439 -8.52 30.45 -5.13
CA ASN A 439 -8.83 31.72 -5.78
C ASN A 439 -8.50 32.93 -4.87
N PRO A 440 -8.19 34.10 -5.42
CA PRO A 440 -8.11 35.35 -4.62
C PRO A 440 -9.38 35.51 -3.77
N ARG A 441 -9.22 35.84 -2.47
CA ARG A 441 -10.28 35.89 -1.46
C ARG A 441 -10.96 34.54 -1.13
N GLY A 442 -10.52 33.43 -1.73
CA GLY A 442 -10.93 32.08 -1.32
C GLY A 442 -10.39 31.73 0.06
N LEU A 443 -10.93 30.69 0.65
CA LEU A 443 -10.60 30.27 2.01
C LEU A 443 -9.77 28.98 2.03
N LEU A 444 -8.77 28.98 2.93
CA LEU A 444 -8.12 27.77 3.42
C LEU A 444 -8.60 27.51 4.85
N VAL A 445 -9.15 26.32 5.09
CA VAL A 445 -9.55 25.87 6.43
C VAL A 445 -8.66 24.72 6.84
N ILE A 446 -7.99 24.86 7.98
CA ILE A 446 -7.13 23.81 8.54
C ILE A 446 -7.70 23.41 9.89
N ALA A 447 -7.93 22.12 10.10
CA ALA A 447 -8.24 21.53 11.40
C ALA A 447 -7.17 20.49 11.73
N SER A 448 -6.58 20.55 12.93
CA SER A 448 -5.56 19.57 13.32
C SER A 448 -5.49 19.43 14.84
N PRO A 449 -5.26 18.21 15.37
CA PRO A 449 -4.99 18.00 16.79
C PRO A 449 -3.53 18.31 17.15
N TYR A 450 -2.70 18.65 16.14
CA TYR A 450 -1.27 18.93 16.31
C TYR A 450 -0.49 17.79 16.98
N THR A 451 -0.86 16.55 16.65
CA THR A 451 -0.19 15.35 17.16
C THR A 451 1.04 15.05 16.31
N TRP A 452 2.10 15.85 16.52
CA TRP A 452 3.36 15.66 15.82
C TRP A 452 4.08 14.39 16.29
N LEU A 453 4.36 13.47 15.36
CA LEU A 453 5.06 12.21 15.60
C LEU A 453 6.15 12.04 14.53
N GLU A 454 7.35 11.65 14.96
CA GLU A 454 8.50 11.48 14.05
C GLU A 454 8.30 10.33 13.04
N GLU A 455 7.37 9.42 13.30
CA GLU A 455 6.98 8.36 12.36
C GLU A 455 6.26 8.88 11.10
N TYR A 456 5.62 10.07 11.17
CA TYR A 456 4.96 10.71 10.01
C TYR A 456 5.76 11.89 9.48
N THR A 457 6.28 12.72 10.37
CA THR A 457 6.92 13.98 10.04
C THR A 457 8.25 14.08 10.77
N ALA A 458 9.36 14.15 10.05
CA ALA A 458 10.65 14.42 10.65
C ALA A 458 10.61 15.73 11.47
N LYS A 459 11.23 15.73 12.64
CA LYS A 459 11.09 16.83 13.62
C LYS A 459 11.47 18.21 13.08
N GLU A 460 12.43 18.27 12.19
CA GLU A 460 12.85 19.51 11.49
C GLU A 460 11.75 20.10 10.60
N ASN A 461 10.80 19.27 10.17
CA ASN A 461 9.66 19.67 9.34
C ASN A 461 8.41 20.04 10.14
N TRP A 462 8.41 19.86 11.47
CA TRP A 462 7.28 20.26 12.30
C TRP A 462 7.01 21.75 12.14
N VAL A 463 5.76 22.11 12.01
CA VAL A 463 5.34 23.52 11.84
C VAL A 463 5.42 24.27 13.18
N GLY A 464 5.30 23.55 14.28
CA GLY A 464 5.40 24.07 15.64
C GLY A 464 5.38 22.93 16.65
N GLY A 465 5.02 23.20 17.91
CA GLY A 465 5.09 22.19 18.98
C GLY A 465 6.52 21.93 19.45
N VAL A 466 7.40 22.90 19.28
CA VAL A 466 8.82 22.87 19.63
C VAL A 466 9.18 23.99 20.60
N ARG A 467 10.41 23.98 21.12
CA ARG A 467 10.99 25.12 21.81
C ARG A 467 11.92 25.90 20.87
N ARG A 468 11.70 27.19 20.74
CA ARG A 468 12.56 28.13 20.00
C ARG A 468 13.17 29.10 21.00
N ASP A 469 14.48 29.13 21.08
CA ASP A 469 15.22 29.96 22.06
C ASP A 469 14.79 29.74 23.54
N GLY A 470 14.36 28.51 23.86
CA GLY A 470 13.89 28.14 25.21
C GLY A 470 12.40 28.38 25.45
N GLU A 471 11.73 29.16 24.62
CA GLU A 471 10.29 29.47 24.72
C GLU A 471 9.43 28.48 23.92
N PRO A 472 8.20 28.17 24.35
CA PRO A 472 7.25 27.40 23.56
C PRO A 472 6.94 28.08 22.23
N PHE A 473 7.03 27.35 21.13
CA PHE A 473 6.60 27.77 19.80
C PHE A 473 5.49 26.83 19.34
N THR A 474 4.28 27.34 19.31
CA THR A 474 3.07 26.57 19.02
C THR A 474 2.88 26.32 17.52
N THR A 475 2.08 25.32 17.16
CA THR A 475 1.72 25.08 15.76
C THR A 475 0.92 26.25 15.17
N LEU A 476 0.09 26.92 15.97
CA LEU A 476 -0.65 28.11 15.51
C LEU A 476 0.30 29.24 15.10
N GLU A 477 1.32 29.54 15.92
CA GLU A 477 2.36 30.51 15.57
C GLU A 477 3.11 30.11 14.30
N GLY A 478 3.42 28.81 14.15
CA GLY A 478 4.06 28.30 12.95
C GLY A 478 3.18 28.39 11.70
N LEU A 479 1.87 28.16 11.82
CA LEU A 479 0.92 28.39 10.73
C LEU A 479 0.86 29.88 10.35
N GLU A 480 0.87 30.79 11.32
CA GLU A 480 0.91 32.24 11.08
C GLU A 480 2.18 32.67 10.33
N GLU A 481 3.34 32.07 10.68
CA GLU A 481 4.59 32.32 9.94
C GLU A 481 4.54 31.76 8.51
N GLN A 482 4.09 30.52 8.32
CA GLN A 482 4.07 29.89 6.99
C GLN A 482 3.04 30.52 6.04
N LEU A 483 1.86 30.85 6.54
CA LEU A 483 0.75 31.31 5.73
C LEU A 483 0.69 32.86 5.62
N GLY A 484 1.30 33.63 6.55
CA GLY A 484 1.14 35.05 6.68
C GLY A 484 1.52 35.89 5.45
N GLY A 485 2.40 35.35 4.57
CA GLY A 485 2.76 35.98 3.30
C GLY A 485 1.60 36.03 2.29
N TYR A 486 0.81 34.97 2.23
CA TYR A 486 -0.24 34.80 1.22
C TYR A 486 -1.66 34.86 1.78
N PHE A 487 -1.82 34.65 3.08
CA PHE A 487 -3.13 34.57 3.74
C PHE A 487 -3.28 35.55 4.89
N ARG A 488 -4.52 35.80 5.26
CA ARG A 488 -4.93 36.50 6.46
C ARG A 488 -5.82 35.56 7.29
N LYS A 489 -5.47 35.35 8.56
CA LYS A 489 -6.32 34.60 9.50
C LYS A 489 -7.64 35.32 9.74
N LEU A 490 -8.74 34.58 9.73
CA LEU A 490 -10.09 35.08 10.00
C LEU A 490 -10.60 34.56 11.33
N GLY A 491 -10.92 35.46 12.25
CA GLY A 491 -11.48 35.09 13.55
C GLY A 491 -10.51 34.36 14.48
N GLU A 492 -11.04 33.87 15.58
CA GLU A 492 -10.31 33.07 16.56
C GLU A 492 -10.38 31.56 16.21
N PRO A 493 -9.34 30.78 16.56
CA PRO A 493 -9.39 29.35 16.43
C PRO A 493 -10.58 28.73 17.17
N ARG A 494 -11.07 27.58 16.68
CA ARG A 494 -12.19 26.85 17.26
C ARG A 494 -11.80 25.41 17.51
N ASP A 495 -12.28 24.82 18.60
CA ASP A 495 -12.14 23.40 18.86
C ASP A 495 -13.29 22.61 18.23
N VAL A 496 -12.95 21.57 17.48
CA VAL A 496 -13.91 20.66 16.85
C VAL A 496 -13.56 19.23 17.30
N PRO A 497 -14.42 18.59 18.09
CA PRO A 497 -14.17 17.25 18.59
C PRO A 497 -14.48 16.17 17.54
N LEU A 498 -13.67 15.12 17.53
CA LEU A 498 -13.83 13.90 16.73
C LEU A 498 -13.83 12.69 17.65
N VAL A 499 -14.74 11.74 17.44
CA VAL A 499 -14.73 10.44 18.12
C VAL A 499 -14.68 9.33 17.10
N VAL A 500 -13.62 8.53 17.17
CA VAL A 500 -13.44 7.31 16.38
C VAL A 500 -13.62 6.10 17.28
N ARG A 501 -14.47 5.17 16.90
CA ARG A 501 -14.69 3.92 17.61
C ARG A 501 -13.65 2.89 17.19
N GLU A 502 -12.96 2.28 18.14
CA GLU A 502 -12.07 1.15 17.91
C GLU A 502 -12.79 -0.19 18.18
N THR A 503 -13.44 -0.30 19.35
CA THR A 503 -14.29 -1.45 19.70
C THR A 503 -15.59 -0.96 20.34
N ALA A 504 -16.48 -1.86 20.78
CA ALA A 504 -17.70 -1.48 21.52
C ALA A 504 -17.42 -0.66 22.78
N ARG A 505 -16.21 -0.76 23.36
CA ARG A 505 -15.85 -0.15 24.66
C ARG A 505 -14.62 0.75 24.59
N LYS A 506 -13.95 0.85 23.42
CA LYS A 506 -12.76 1.67 23.23
C LYS A 506 -12.98 2.70 22.13
N PHE A 507 -12.70 3.96 22.46
CA PHE A 507 -12.91 5.09 21.58
C PHE A 507 -11.71 6.04 21.66
N HIS A 508 -11.34 6.62 20.56
CA HIS A 508 -10.40 7.72 20.49
C HIS A 508 -11.18 9.03 20.41
N HIS A 509 -11.02 9.87 21.42
CA HIS A 509 -11.59 11.22 21.43
C HIS A 509 -10.48 12.22 21.18
N THR A 510 -10.55 12.91 20.05
CA THR A 510 -9.57 13.89 19.59
C THR A 510 -10.25 15.26 19.48
N ILE A 511 -9.54 16.33 19.86
CA ILE A 511 -10.01 17.70 19.68
C ILE A 511 -9.09 18.36 18.67
N SER A 512 -9.62 18.73 17.51
CA SER A 512 -8.87 19.42 16.46
C SER A 512 -9.10 20.92 16.57
N GLN A 513 -8.04 21.71 16.63
CA GLN A 513 -8.14 23.15 16.52
C GLN A 513 -8.33 23.53 15.06
N LEU A 514 -9.42 24.25 14.76
CA LEU A 514 -9.75 24.73 13.42
C LEU A 514 -9.40 26.20 13.28
N THR A 515 -8.71 26.54 12.18
CA THR A 515 -8.33 27.88 11.77
C THR A 515 -8.80 28.19 10.35
N ILE A 516 -9.17 29.43 10.09
CA ILE A 516 -9.67 29.88 8.78
C ILE A 516 -8.77 30.98 8.26
N TRP A 517 -8.37 30.88 7.01
CA TRP A 517 -7.42 31.74 6.34
C TRP A 517 -7.98 32.25 5.01
N GLU A 518 -8.01 33.54 4.79
CA GLU A 518 -8.43 34.13 3.51
C GLU A 518 -7.20 34.40 2.66
N ARG A 519 -7.20 33.90 1.41
CA ARG A 519 -6.13 34.24 0.45
C ARG A 519 -6.17 35.73 0.13
N ARG A 520 -5.03 36.39 0.25
CA ARG A 520 -4.86 37.79 -0.16
C ARG A 520 -5.06 37.95 -1.67
N SER A 521 -5.47 39.13 -2.10
CA SER A 521 -5.69 39.47 -3.52
C SER A 521 -4.38 39.53 -4.30
#